data_4ee8cf1ba7ff3e9a33d00486e8f5fa3f
#
_entry.id   4ee8cf1ba7ff3e9a33d00486e8f5fa3f
#
_cell.length_a   1.000
_cell.length_b   1.000
_cell.length_c   1.000
_cell.angle_alpha   90.00
_cell.angle_beta   90.00
_cell.angle_gamma   90.00
#
_symmetry.space_group_name_H-M   'P 1'
#
loop_
_entity.id
_entity.type
_entity.pdbx_description
1 polymer ?
#
loop_
_entity_poly.entity_id
_entity_poly.type
_entity_poly.pdbx_seq_one_letter_code
_entity_poly.pdbx_strand_id
1 'polypeptide(L)'
;MTGALAICDQCMAEPERPWRKAYTLMVYRDYARHTIHRFKFGNAPELARPFGQLMAEKIIKNQLNADFIVPVPLDFMRQFSRGYNQSMLLAEAVSKLTGIPGCQPLRRIKRRSKQSGRNRADRHKELAGNFILKSPAAVKDRNILLIDDIFTTGATLHAAAVTLLSGGAASVTVFTLARTPGHALLF
;
A
#
# COMPACT_ATOMS: atom_id res chain seq x y z
N MET A 1 21.66 -2.88 17.87
CA MET A 1 21.95 -1.83 16.88
C MET A 1 20.62 -1.19 16.51
N THR A 2 20.32 -0.05 17.10
CA THR A 2 19.14 0.77 16.80
C THR A 2 19.40 1.47 15.48
N GLY A 3 18.90 0.89 14.38
CA GLY A 3 18.95 1.53 13.08
C GLY A 3 18.17 2.83 13.13
N ALA A 4 18.87 3.94 13.03
CA ALA A 4 18.26 5.26 12.88
C ALA A 4 17.27 5.20 11.70
N LEU A 5 16.04 5.67 11.92
CA LEU A 5 15.03 5.84 10.89
C LEU A 5 15.52 6.94 9.93
N ALA A 6 16.30 6.56 8.92
CA ALA A 6 16.72 7.50 7.89
C ALA A 6 15.49 7.92 7.09
N ILE A 7 15.10 9.17 7.21
CA ILE A 7 14.10 9.80 6.36
C ILE A 7 14.75 10.06 5.01
N CYS A 8 14.24 9.46 3.93
CA CYS A 8 14.78 9.70 2.60
C CYS A 8 14.41 11.09 2.06
N ASP A 9 15.23 11.62 1.14
CA ASP A 9 15.04 12.96 0.53
C ASP A 9 13.63 13.14 -0.05
N GLN A 10 13.04 12.09 -0.62
CA GLN A 10 11.68 12.13 -1.13
C GLN A 10 10.63 12.28 -0.01
N CYS A 11 10.89 11.70 1.18
CA CYS A 11 10.03 11.89 2.34
C CYS A 11 10.24 13.27 2.98
N MET A 12 11.43 13.86 2.86
CA MET A 12 11.71 15.24 3.30
C MET A 12 11.09 16.27 2.34
N ALA A 13 11.08 15.98 1.05
CA ALA A 13 10.49 16.87 0.04
C ALA A 13 8.93 16.88 0.04
N GLU A 14 8.30 15.88 0.66
CA GLU A 14 6.85 15.76 0.78
C GLU A 14 6.47 15.56 2.27
N PRO A 15 6.55 16.58 3.12
CA PRO A 15 6.36 16.45 4.57
C PRO A 15 4.92 16.07 4.96
N GLU A 16 3.92 16.36 4.12
CA GLU A 16 2.52 16.08 4.39
C GLU A 16 2.05 14.78 3.73
N ARG A 17 2.38 13.67 4.37
CA ARG A 17 1.81 12.37 3.99
C ARG A 17 0.52 12.11 4.75
N PRO A 18 -0.56 11.58 4.08
CA PRO A 18 -1.84 11.32 4.74
C PRO A 18 -1.81 10.12 5.70
N TRP A 19 -0.69 9.49 5.90
CA TRP A 19 -0.52 8.36 6.82
C TRP A 19 0.42 8.70 7.98
N ARG A 20 0.16 8.10 9.13
CA ARG A 20 0.98 8.30 10.34
C ARG A 20 2.37 7.68 10.22
N LYS A 21 2.45 6.46 9.64
CA LYS A 21 3.70 5.70 9.47
C LYS A 21 3.61 4.88 8.18
N ALA A 22 4.77 4.63 7.59
CA ALA A 22 4.90 3.71 6.45
C ALA A 22 6.00 2.68 6.75
N TYR A 23 5.66 1.42 6.57
CA TYR A 23 6.58 0.29 6.71
C TYR A 23 6.78 -0.39 5.37
N THR A 24 7.96 -0.94 5.20
CA THR A 24 8.25 -1.81 4.07
C THR A 24 9.05 -3.02 4.56
N LEU A 25 8.85 -4.16 3.92
CA LEU A 25 9.56 -5.37 4.29
C LEU A 25 10.97 -5.38 3.71
N MET A 26 11.11 -5.01 2.43
CA MET A 26 12.38 -5.08 1.71
C MET A 26 12.58 -3.93 0.71
N VAL A 27 13.81 -3.77 0.23
CA VAL A 27 14.12 -2.86 -0.88
C VAL A 27 13.85 -3.56 -2.21
N TYR A 28 13.18 -2.88 -3.14
CA TYR A 28 12.84 -3.40 -4.47
C TYR A 28 14.04 -3.35 -5.41
N ARG A 29 14.96 -4.31 -5.26
CA ARG A 29 16.14 -4.50 -6.12
C ARG A 29 16.52 -5.97 -6.20
N ASP A 30 17.36 -6.32 -7.13
CA ASP A 30 17.98 -7.63 -7.27
C ASP A 30 16.98 -8.79 -7.16
N TYR A 31 17.24 -9.72 -6.27
CA TYR A 31 16.40 -10.90 -6.04
C TYR A 31 14.97 -10.58 -5.61
N ALA A 32 14.79 -9.56 -4.77
CA ALA A 32 13.46 -9.10 -4.35
C ALA A 32 12.62 -8.63 -5.56
N ARG A 33 13.25 -7.90 -6.50
CA ARG A 33 12.60 -7.47 -7.74
C ARG A 33 12.13 -8.67 -8.57
N HIS A 34 12.98 -9.69 -8.73
CA HIS A 34 12.64 -10.89 -9.50
C HIS A 34 11.47 -11.65 -8.87
N THR A 35 11.51 -11.88 -7.56
CA THR A 35 10.47 -12.63 -6.85
C THR A 35 9.12 -11.89 -6.85
N ILE A 36 9.14 -10.58 -6.62
CA ILE A 36 7.92 -9.77 -6.68
C ILE A 36 7.38 -9.67 -8.12
N HIS A 37 8.25 -9.66 -9.12
CA HIS A 37 7.82 -9.70 -10.51
C HIS A 37 7.09 -11.03 -10.83
N ARG A 38 7.60 -12.16 -10.36
CA ARG A 38 6.90 -13.45 -10.45
C ARG A 38 5.54 -13.40 -9.75
N PHE A 39 5.47 -12.83 -8.55
CA PHE A 39 4.22 -12.64 -7.81
C PHE A 39 3.22 -11.73 -8.55
N LYS A 40 3.68 -10.79 -9.37
CA LYS A 40 2.80 -9.88 -10.16
C LYS A 40 2.37 -10.44 -11.50
N PHE A 41 3.24 -11.18 -12.17
CA PHE A 41 3.08 -11.53 -13.59
C PHE A 41 3.36 -12.99 -13.90
N GLY A 42 3.92 -13.73 -12.96
CA GLY A 42 4.32 -15.13 -13.12
C GLY A 42 3.27 -16.13 -12.65
N ASN A 43 2.02 -15.71 -12.45
CA ASN A 43 0.93 -16.56 -11.94
C ASN A 43 1.37 -17.40 -10.70
N ALA A 44 1.99 -16.72 -9.72
CA ALA A 44 2.54 -17.32 -8.51
C ALA A 44 1.82 -16.81 -7.24
N PRO A 45 0.48 -17.02 -7.09
CA PRO A 45 -0.28 -16.55 -5.93
C PRO A 45 0.17 -17.20 -4.62
N GLU A 46 0.80 -18.38 -4.66
CA GLU A 46 1.36 -19.09 -3.51
C GLU A 46 2.43 -18.28 -2.77
N LEU A 47 3.09 -17.33 -3.42
CA LEU A 47 4.05 -16.41 -2.82
C LEU A 47 3.41 -15.45 -1.79
N ALA A 48 2.08 -15.30 -1.83
CA ALA A 48 1.36 -14.49 -0.84
C ALA A 48 1.55 -15.02 0.58
N ARG A 49 1.63 -16.34 0.75
CA ARG A 49 1.77 -16.97 2.08
C ARG A 49 3.12 -16.64 2.75
N PRO A 50 4.29 -16.93 2.14
CA PRO A 50 5.57 -16.57 2.75
C PRO A 50 5.74 -15.05 2.91
N PHE A 51 5.30 -14.25 1.96
CA PHE A 51 5.35 -12.80 2.09
C PHE A 51 4.44 -12.28 3.22
N GLY A 52 3.22 -12.79 3.31
CA GLY A 52 2.28 -12.46 4.39
C GLY A 52 2.82 -12.84 5.77
N GLN A 53 3.52 -13.96 5.88
CA GLN A 53 4.18 -14.39 7.12
C GLN A 53 5.24 -13.36 7.56
N LEU A 54 6.16 -12.98 6.67
CA LEU A 54 7.19 -11.99 6.96
C LEU A 54 6.60 -10.61 7.33
N MET A 55 5.50 -10.23 6.67
CA MET A 55 4.78 -8.99 7.00
C MET A 55 4.13 -9.10 8.39
N ALA A 56 3.46 -10.20 8.69
CA ALA A 56 2.80 -10.45 9.98
C ALA A 56 3.81 -10.43 11.14
N GLU A 57 4.95 -11.10 11.00
CA GLU A 57 6.04 -11.07 11.98
C GLU A 57 6.49 -9.63 12.27
N LYS A 58 6.65 -8.80 11.24
CA LYS A 58 7.04 -7.40 11.40
C LYS A 58 5.93 -6.55 12.04
N ILE A 59 4.66 -6.83 11.76
CA ILE A 59 3.50 -6.18 12.40
C ILE A 59 3.51 -6.47 13.89
N ILE A 60 3.63 -7.75 14.26
CA ILE A 60 3.66 -8.20 15.66
C ILE A 60 4.86 -7.61 16.38
N LYS A 61 6.07 -7.73 15.81
CA LYS A 61 7.31 -7.21 16.40
C LYS A 61 7.27 -5.70 16.66
N ASN A 62 6.63 -4.93 15.78
CA ASN A 62 6.52 -3.47 15.91
C ASN A 62 5.23 -3.04 16.64
N GLN A 63 4.45 -3.98 17.16
CA GLN A 63 3.18 -3.72 17.87
C GLN A 63 2.26 -2.77 17.09
N LEU A 64 2.12 -3.03 15.76
CA LEU A 64 1.27 -2.20 14.91
C LEU A 64 -0.20 -2.51 15.20
N ASN A 65 -0.85 -1.61 15.90
CA ASN A 65 -2.27 -1.71 16.21
C ASN A 65 -3.10 -1.12 15.06
N ALA A 66 -4.05 -1.90 14.57
CA ALA A 66 -5.03 -1.49 13.58
C ALA A 66 -6.35 -2.22 13.86
N ASP A 67 -7.47 -1.55 13.57
CA ASP A 67 -8.79 -2.15 13.65
C ASP A 67 -9.09 -3.01 12.42
N PHE A 68 -8.57 -2.60 11.27
CA PHE A 68 -8.75 -3.30 10.00
C PHE A 68 -7.50 -3.27 9.11
N ILE A 69 -7.32 -4.38 8.37
CA ILE A 69 -6.39 -4.46 7.25
C ILE A 69 -7.17 -4.18 5.96
N VAL A 70 -6.73 -3.17 5.20
CA VAL A 70 -7.34 -2.76 3.95
C VAL A 70 -6.35 -2.95 2.80
N PRO A 71 -6.62 -3.84 1.84
CA PRO A 71 -5.80 -3.97 0.65
C PRO A 71 -6.07 -2.82 -0.34
N VAL A 72 -5.03 -2.34 -1.00
CA VAL A 72 -5.19 -1.43 -2.14
C VAL A 72 -5.83 -2.17 -3.30
N PRO A 73 -6.99 -1.70 -3.83
CA PRO A 73 -7.65 -2.37 -4.95
C PRO A 73 -6.90 -2.11 -6.26
N LEU A 74 -6.75 -3.17 -7.05
CA LEU A 74 -6.28 -3.08 -8.43
C LEU A 74 -7.36 -2.46 -9.33
N ASP A 75 -6.91 -1.90 -10.44
CA ASP A 75 -7.79 -1.56 -11.53
C ASP A 75 -8.29 -2.85 -12.24
N PHE A 76 -9.52 -2.81 -12.73
CA PHE A 76 -10.19 -3.99 -13.31
C PHE A 76 -9.39 -4.67 -14.43
N MET A 77 -8.75 -3.89 -15.32
CA MET A 77 -7.95 -4.44 -16.42
C MET A 77 -6.70 -5.18 -15.92
N ARG A 78 -6.05 -4.63 -14.90
CA ARG A 78 -4.89 -5.27 -14.27
C ARG A 78 -5.30 -6.53 -13.50
N GLN A 79 -6.45 -6.50 -12.84
CA GLN A 79 -6.97 -7.67 -12.14
C GLN A 79 -7.33 -8.79 -13.13
N PHE A 80 -7.95 -8.45 -14.26
CA PHE A 80 -8.26 -9.41 -15.32
C PHE A 80 -6.98 -10.00 -15.94
N SER A 81 -6.00 -9.14 -16.26
CA SER A 81 -4.71 -9.56 -16.84
C SER A 81 -3.85 -10.42 -15.89
N ARG A 82 -3.96 -10.22 -14.56
CA ARG A 82 -3.14 -10.92 -13.56
C ARG A 82 -3.82 -12.10 -12.90
N GLY A 83 -5.14 -12.22 -13.05
CA GLY A 83 -5.97 -13.23 -12.39
C GLY A 83 -6.25 -12.98 -10.92
N TYR A 84 -5.44 -12.16 -10.22
CA TYR A 84 -5.58 -11.87 -8.80
C TYR A 84 -5.05 -10.49 -8.42
N ASN A 85 -5.45 -10.02 -7.23
CA ASN A 85 -4.93 -8.80 -6.61
C ASN A 85 -3.89 -9.18 -5.54
N GLN A 86 -2.64 -8.81 -5.76
CA GLN A 86 -1.52 -9.11 -4.87
C GLN A 86 -1.73 -8.55 -3.46
N SER A 87 -2.17 -7.29 -3.38
CA SER A 87 -2.42 -6.61 -2.09
C SER A 87 -3.54 -7.29 -1.31
N MET A 88 -4.54 -7.89 -2.00
CA MET A 88 -5.59 -8.69 -1.40
C MET A 88 -5.05 -9.97 -0.79
N LEU A 89 -4.30 -10.74 -1.56
CA LEU A 89 -3.71 -12.00 -1.09
C LEU A 89 -2.77 -11.77 0.10
N LEU A 90 -1.98 -10.69 0.07
CA LEU A 90 -1.12 -10.29 1.20
C LEU A 90 -1.97 -9.94 2.43
N ALA A 91 -3.02 -9.13 2.25
CA ALA A 91 -3.91 -8.72 3.34
C ALA A 91 -4.62 -9.93 3.98
N GLU A 92 -5.08 -10.90 3.19
CA GLU A 92 -5.68 -12.13 3.67
C GLU A 92 -4.69 -12.99 4.48
N ALA A 93 -3.46 -13.15 3.98
CA ALA A 93 -2.42 -13.89 4.66
C ALA A 93 -2.03 -13.23 5.99
N VAL A 94 -1.85 -11.90 5.99
CA VAL A 94 -1.55 -11.12 7.21
C VAL A 94 -2.71 -11.19 8.19
N SER A 95 -3.95 -11.02 7.76
CA SER A 95 -5.14 -11.10 8.61
C SER A 95 -5.23 -12.43 9.35
N LYS A 96 -5.03 -13.54 8.65
CA LYS A 96 -5.03 -14.89 9.24
C LYS A 96 -3.96 -15.08 10.32
N LEU A 97 -2.81 -14.45 10.17
CA LEU A 97 -1.66 -14.63 11.07
C LEU A 97 -1.65 -13.65 12.25
N THR A 98 -2.21 -12.44 12.06
CA THR A 98 -2.23 -11.40 13.10
C THR A 98 -3.55 -11.36 13.88
N GLY A 99 -4.63 -11.96 13.36
CA GLY A 99 -5.97 -11.82 13.90
C GLY A 99 -6.65 -10.49 13.61
N ILE A 100 -5.96 -9.54 12.97
CA ILE A 100 -6.57 -8.25 12.58
C ILE A 100 -7.52 -8.50 11.40
N PRO A 101 -8.81 -8.15 11.50
CA PRO A 101 -9.79 -8.46 10.46
C PRO A 101 -9.50 -7.70 9.15
N GLY A 102 -9.70 -8.37 8.02
CA GLY A 102 -9.63 -7.76 6.69
C GLY A 102 -10.93 -7.03 6.34
N CYS A 103 -10.82 -5.86 5.69
CA CYS A 103 -11.93 -5.09 5.18
C CYS A 103 -11.64 -4.54 3.79
N GLN A 104 -12.65 -4.45 2.92
CA GLN A 104 -12.50 -3.98 1.53
C GLN A 104 -13.41 -2.77 1.25
N PRO A 105 -13.24 -1.65 1.95
CA PRO A 105 -14.09 -0.48 1.80
C PRO A 105 -13.80 0.30 0.52
N LEU A 106 -12.60 0.13 -0.06
CA LEU A 106 -12.16 0.85 -1.25
C LEU A 106 -12.56 0.16 -2.54
N ARG A 107 -12.94 0.95 -3.53
CA ARG A 107 -13.07 0.54 -4.94
C ARG A 107 -12.28 1.51 -5.82
N ARG A 108 -11.47 0.98 -6.73
CA ARG A 108 -10.80 1.78 -7.74
C ARG A 108 -11.74 2.09 -8.89
N ILE A 109 -11.76 3.35 -9.31
CA ILE A 109 -12.54 3.81 -10.46
C ILE A 109 -11.59 4.25 -11.56
N LYS A 110 -11.94 3.95 -12.82
CA LYS A 110 -11.25 4.53 -13.98
C LYS A 110 -11.73 5.99 -14.12
N ARG A 111 -10.89 6.96 -13.78
CA ARG A 111 -11.06 8.28 -14.35
C ARG A 111 -10.46 8.27 -15.74
N ARG A 112 -11.23 8.70 -16.76
CA ARG A 112 -10.67 9.08 -18.05
C ARG A 112 -9.71 10.23 -17.77
N SER A 113 -8.41 9.98 -17.91
CA SER A 113 -7.43 11.06 -17.89
C SER A 113 -7.79 12.01 -19.05
N LYS A 114 -8.23 13.21 -18.75
CA LYS A 114 -8.11 14.30 -19.71
C LYS A 114 -6.59 14.47 -19.87
N GLN A 115 -6.11 14.34 -21.09
CA GLN A 115 -4.73 14.64 -21.46
C GLN A 115 -4.47 16.12 -21.16
N SER A 116 -4.05 16.44 -19.97
CA SER A 116 -3.65 17.79 -19.62
C SER A 116 -2.60 17.72 -18.51
N GLY A 117 -1.41 18.23 -18.83
CA GLY A 117 -0.41 18.65 -17.86
C GLY A 117 0.60 17.59 -17.45
N ARG A 118 1.87 17.86 -17.75
CA ARG A 118 3.03 17.03 -17.40
C ARG A 118 3.58 17.29 -16.00
N ASN A 119 2.88 18.03 -15.13
CA ASN A 119 3.39 18.42 -13.82
C ASN A 119 3.06 17.39 -12.73
N ARG A 120 4.02 17.17 -11.85
CA ARG A 120 3.96 16.18 -10.74
C ARG A 120 2.81 16.47 -9.76
N ALA A 121 2.50 17.74 -9.50
CA ALA A 121 1.38 18.17 -8.67
C ALA A 121 0.01 17.78 -9.26
N ASP A 122 -0.13 17.82 -10.58
CA ASP A 122 -1.36 17.42 -11.27
C ASP A 122 -1.59 15.91 -11.16
N ARG A 123 -0.53 15.10 -11.14
CA ARG A 123 -0.63 13.64 -10.91
C ARG A 123 -1.17 13.30 -9.53
N HIS A 124 -0.82 14.06 -8.49
CA HIS A 124 -1.38 13.85 -7.14
C HIS A 124 -2.87 14.20 -7.09
N LYS A 125 -3.30 15.27 -7.74
CA LYS A 125 -4.72 15.64 -7.85
C LYS A 125 -5.52 14.67 -8.73
N GLU A 126 -4.95 14.19 -9.83
CA GLU A 126 -5.58 13.18 -10.68
C GLU A 126 -5.75 11.82 -9.96
N LEU A 127 -4.80 11.45 -9.11
CA LEU A 127 -4.84 10.20 -8.37
C LEU A 127 -5.77 10.24 -7.16
N ALA A 128 -5.98 11.41 -6.54
CA ALA A 128 -6.90 11.56 -5.40
C ALA A 128 -8.34 11.16 -5.71
N GLY A 129 -8.76 11.18 -6.99
CA GLY A 129 -10.10 10.75 -7.43
C GLY A 129 -10.18 9.32 -7.95
N ASN A 130 -9.12 8.49 -7.79
CA ASN A 130 -9.10 7.13 -8.34
C ASN A 130 -9.74 6.08 -7.42
N PHE A 131 -10.08 6.46 -6.19
CA PHE A 131 -10.73 5.58 -5.24
C PHE A 131 -12.02 6.18 -4.71
N ILE A 132 -12.98 5.31 -4.43
CA ILE A 132 -14.21 5.65 -3.72
C ILE A 132 -14.42 4.66 -2.58
N LEU A 133 -15.07 5.13 -1.51
CA LEU A 133 -15.54 4.27 -0.44
C LEU A 133 -16.88 3.64 -0.81
N LYS A 134 -16.97 2.32 -0.67
CA LYS A 134 -18.23 1.57 -0.80
C LYS A 134 -19.13 1.80 0.41
N SER A 135 -18.54 1.90 1.59
CA SER A 135 -19.23 2.10 2.87
C SER A 135 -18.37 2.95 3.80
N PRO A 136 -18.64 4.25 3.94
CA PRO A 136 -17.93 5.10 4.90
C PRO A 136 -18.04 4.62 6.34
N ALA A 137 -19.20 4.07 6.73
CA ALA A 137 -19.43 3.56 8.08
C ALA A 137 -18.45 2.44 8.48
N ALA A 138 -17.93 1.68 7.51
CA ALA A 138 -16.98 0.61 7.77
C ALA A 138 -15.59 1.10 8.23
N VAL A 139 -15.24 2.36 7.96
CA VAL A 139 -13.91 2.93 8.30
C VAL A 139 -13.97 4.05 9.33
N LYS A 140 -15.18 4.52 9.66
CA LYS A 140 -15.38 5.63 10.60
C LYS A 140 -14.76 5.31 11.96
N ASP A 141 -13.94 6.23 12.45
CA ASP A 141 -13.23 6.17 13.75
C ASP A 141 -12.29 4.95 13.89
N ARG A 142 -11.84 4.35 12.76
CA ARG A 142 -10.98 3.17 12.75
C ARG A 142 -9.53 3.49 12.38
N ASN A 143 -8.61 2.76 13.00
CA ASN A 143 -7.19 2.76 12.63
C ASN A 143 -6.98 1.72 11.53
N ILE A 144 -6.51 2.15 10.38
CA ILE A 144 -6.42 1.31 9.18
C ILE A 144 -4.96 0.95 8.90
N LEU A 145 -4.70 -0.34 8.68
CA LEU A 145 -3.46 -0.83 8.08
C LEU A 145 -3.67 -1.04 6.57
N LEU A 146 -3.19 -0.09 5.77
CA LEU A 146 -3.29 -0.12 4.31
C LEU A 146 -2.14 -0.94 3.72
N ILE A 147 -2.47 -2.04 3.03
CA ILE A 147 -1.47 -2.96 2.43
C ILE A 147 -1.42 -2.79 0.92
N ASP A 148 -0.19 -2.69 0.41
CA ASP A 148 0.11 -2.74 -1.03
C ASP A 148 1.37 -3.57 -1.29
N ASP A 149 1.62 -3.91 -2.56
CA ASP A 149 2.78 -4.72 -2.95
C ASP A 149 4.06 -3.89 -3.04
N ILE A 150 4.08 -2.77 -3.74
CA ILE A 150 5.29 -1.94 -3.92
C ILE A 150 5.00 -0.45 -3.69
N PHE A 151 5.83 0.14 -2.85
CA PHE A 151 5.91 1.60 -2.69
C PHE A 151 6.91 2.16 -3.73
N THR A 152 6.40 2.80 -4.77
CA THR A 152 7.21 3.53 -5.76
C THR A 152 7.25 5.02 -5.44
N THR A 153 6.37 5.80 -6.03
CA THR A 153 6.18 7.24 -5.72
C THR A 153 5.25 7.46 -4.52
N GLY A 154 4.51 6.43 -4.11
CA GLY A 154 3.49 6.52 -3.07
C GLY A 154 2.16 7.13 -3.54
N ALA A 155 2.03 7.52 -4.80
CA ALA A 155 0.84 8.20 -5.30
C ALA A 155 -0.47 7.37 -5.17
N THR A 156 -0.39 6.06 -5.40
CA THR A 156 -1.54 5.15 -5.19
C THR A 156 -1.92 5.06 -3.71
N LEU A 157 -0.92 4.90 -2.84
CA LEU A 157 -1.11 4.84 -1.39
C LEU A 157 -1.65 6.16 -0.85
N HIS A 158 -1.15 7.29 -1.36
CA HIS A 158 -1.64 8.62 -1.01
C HIS A 158 -3.13 8.76 -1.33
N ALA A 159 -3.52 8.45 -2.57
CA ALA A 159 -4.92 8.52 -2.99
C ALA A 159 -5.84 7.61 -2.17
N ALA A 160 -5.40 6.39 -1.87
CA ALA A 160 -6.16 5.46 -1.04
C ALA A 160 -6.28 5.95 0.41
N ALA A 161 -5.18 6.45 1.00
CA ALA A 161 -5.18 6.97 2.37
C ALA A 161 -6.05 8.22 2.51
N VAL A 162 -5.96 9.18 1.57
CA VAL A 162 -6.84 10.37 1.55
C VAL A 162 -8.30 9.95 1.48
N THR A 163 -8.64 8.96 0.63
CA THR A 163 -10.02 8.47 0.53
C THR A 163 -10.52 7.86 1.84
N LEU A 164 -9.68 7.08 2.54
CA LEU A 164 -10.02 6.49 3.84
C LEU A 164 -10.22 7.56 4.92
N LEU A 165 -9.30 8.52 5.01
CA LEU A 165 -9.38 9.62 5.98
C LEU A 165 -10.58 10.53 5.71
N SER A 166 -10.86 10.87 4.45
CA SER A 166 -12.06 11.63 4.07
C SER A 166 -13.35 10.88 4.38
N GLY A 167 -13.30 9.56 4.49
CA GLY A 167 -14.41 8.72 4.94
C GLY A 167 -14.54 8.58 6.44
N GLY A 168 -13.69 9.27 7.21
CA GLY A 168 -13.74 9.30 8.67
C GLY A 168 -12.82 8.28 9.37
N ALA A 169 -11.87 7.66 8.67
CA ALA A 169 -10.87 6.84 9.35
C ALA A 169 -10.06 7.67 10.36
N ALA A 170 -9.82 7.13 11.55
CA ALA A 170 -9.07 7.80 12.61
C ALA A 170 -7.58 7.94 12.25
N SER A 171 -7.02 6.93 11.61
CA SER A 171 -5.64 6.98 11.11
C SER A 171 -5.40 5.93 10.02
N VAL A 172 -4.36 6.16 9.23
CA VAL A 172 -3.85 5.21 8.24
C VAL A 172 -2.37 4.94 8.52
N THR A 173 -2.00 3.68 8.60
CA THR A 173 -0.62 3.19 8.57
C THR A 173 -0.45 2.41 7.28
N VAL A 174 0.64 2.63 6.57
CA VAL A 174 0.93 1.94 5.30
C VAL A 174 1.92 0.81 5.54
N PHE A 175 1.68 -0.35 4.93
CA PHE A 175 2.64 -1.43 4.87
C PHE A 175 2.75 -2.00 3.45
N THR A 176 3.96 -2.04 2.91
CA THR A 176 4.23 -2.58 1.58
C THR A 176 5.26 -3.71 1.63
N LEU A 177 5.16 -4.63 0.68
CA LEU A 177 6.12 -5.72 0.54
C LEU A 177 7.51 -5.18 0.17
N ALA A 178 7.57 -4.23 -0.75
CA ALA A 178 8.83 -3.62 -1.13
C ALA A 178 8.71 -2.12 -1.40
N ARG A 179 9.86 -1.43 -1.35
CA ARG A 179 10.01 -0.03 -1.73
C ARG A 179 11.12 0.12 -2.75
N THR A 180 10.88 0.92 -3.80
CA THR A 180 11.95 1.33 -4.72
C THR A 180 12.95 2.20 -3.97
N PRO A 181 14.29 2.00 -4.19
CA PRO A 181 15.30 2.88 -3.61
C PRO A 181 15.02 4.33 -4.03
N GLY A 182 15.02 5.26 -3.08
CA GLY A 182 15.13 6.67 -3.40
C GLY A 182 16.57 6.97 -3.88
N HIS A 183 16.79 8.09 -4.56
CA HIS A 183 18.12 8.49 -5.04
C HIS A 183 19.20 8.58 -3.95
N ALA A 184 18.84 8.58 -2.66
CA ALA A 184 19.75 8.69 -1.51
C ALA A 184 20.25 7.35 -0.94
N LEU A 185 19.90 6.20 -1.51
CA LEU A 185 20.37 4.89 -1.04
C LEU A 185 21.29 4.21 -2.06
N LEU A 186 22.20 4.96 -2.64
CA LEU A 186 23.36 4.44 -3.37
C LEU A 186 24.58 4.46 -2.43
N PHE A 187 24.52 3.66 -1.35
CA PHE A 187 25.71 3.27 -0.59
C PHE A 187 25.54 1.86 -0.03
#